data_11f4eb2a45fd1bf6559e1b756856f311
#
_entry.id   11f4eb2a45fd1bf6559e1b756856f311
#
_cell.length_a   1.000
_cell.length_b   1.000
_cell.length_c   1.000
_cell.angle_alpha   90.00
_cell.angle_beta   90.00
_cell.angle_gamma   90.00
#
_symmetry.space_group_name_H-M   'P 1'
#
loop_
_entity.id
_entity.type
_entity.pdbx_description
1 polymer ?
#
loop_
_entity_poly.entity_id
_entity_poly.type
_entity_poly.pdbx_seq_one_letter_code
_entity_poly.pdbx_strand_id
1 'polypeptide(L)'
;MKIILSPAKKMIVDTDNIAPVELPVFIDKTAEVLSWMKSKSKEELKTIWKCNDKIAEQNFNRLETMDLYNRLTPAVLAYEGIAFQYMAPSVFEIQQFEYLQNHLRILSAFYGILKPMDGVTPYRLEMQAKAEIEEKTNLYDYWGDRLYHSVIDDSRTIINLASKEYSKCIERYLSDKDNYITITFCELSGDKLVTKGTYAKMARGEMVRFMAENNIENPVDIQKFDRLGYTFRGNLSSETEYVFERKIIK
;
A
#
# COMPACT_ATOMS: atom_id res chain seq x y z
N MET A 1 15.36 5.13 -5.40
CA MET A 1 14.12 4.54 -5.98
C MET A 1 13.13 4.24 -4.85
N LYS A 2 11.86 4.56 -5.01
CA LYS A 2 10.80 4.21 -4.04
C LYS A 2 9.77 3.29 -4.67
N ILE A 3 9.18 2.44 -3.85
CA ILE A 3 8.15 1.49 -4.23
C ILE A 3 6.86 1.91 -3.52
N ILE A 4 5.77 2.10 -4.22
CA ILE A 4 4.47 2.36 -3.59
C ILE A 4 3.57 1.12 -3.64
N LEU A 5 2.92 0.82 -2.52
CA LEU A 5 2.02 -0.32 -2.36
C LEU A 5 0.70 0.10 -1.72
N SER A 6 -0.40 -0.55 -2.07
CA SER A 6 -1.69 -0.37 -1.40
C SER A 6 -1.71 -1.06 -0.03
N PRO A 7 -2.47 -0.54 0.93
CA PRO A 7 -2.69 -1.20 2.22
C PRO A 7 -3.60 -2.42 2.07
N ALA A 8 -3.88 -3.08 3.18
CA ALA A 8 -4.92 -4.09 3.27
C ALA A 8 -6.09 -3.60 4.14
N LYS A 9 -7.29 -4.14 3.87
CA LYS A 9 -8.49 -3.83 4.66
C LYS A 9 -8.49 -4.48 6.04
N LYS A 10 -7.79 -5.61 6.18
CA LYS A 10 -7.66 -6.35 7.43
C LYS A 10 -6.32 -6.04 8.05
N MET A 11 -6.32 -5.84 9.36
CA MET A 11 -5.13 -5.56 10.14
C MET A 11 -5.18 -6.36 11.44
N ILE A 12 -4.00 -6.72 11.94
CA ILE A 12 -3.78 -7.38 13.22
C ILE A 12 -3.01 -6.46 14.17
N VAL A 13 -3.05 -6.80 15.44
CA VAL A 13 -2.18 -6.24 16.48
C VAL A 13 -1.15 -7.31 16.83
N ASP A 14 0.10 -6.95 16.73
CA ASP A 14 1.24 -7.75 17.16
C ASP A 14 2.25 -6.83 17.84
N THR A 15 2.18 -6.76 19.15
CA THR A 15 3.03 -5.88 19.99
C THR A 15 4.19 -6.63 20.63
N ASP A 16 4.27 -7.94 20.43
CA ASP A 16 5.16 -8.80 21.23
C ASP A 16 6.41 -9.25 20.45
N ASN A 17 6.37 -9.20 19.11
CA ASN A 17 7.46 -9.73 18.29
C ASN A 17 8.51 -8.65 17.91
N ILE A 18 8.12 -7.64 17.15
CA ILE A 18 9.02 -6.60 16.65
C ILE A 18 8.43 -5.23 16.99
N ALA A 19 9.22 -4.40 17.66
CA ALA A 19 8.80 -3.03 17.98
C ALA A 19 8.85 -2.12 16.72
N PRO A 20 7.91 -1.17 16.58
CA PRO A 20 8.02 -0.14 15.56
C PRO A 20 9.23 0.77 15.83
N VAL A 21 9.74 1.40 14.77
CA VAL A 21 10.93 2.27 14.85
C VAL A 21 10.52 3.72 15.10
N GLU A 22 9.45 4.18 14.46
CA GLU A 22 9.00 5.57 14.52
C GLU A 22 7.47 5.66 14.37
N LEU A 23 6.93 6.85 14.60
CA LEU A 23 5.53 7.16 14.31
C LEU A 23 5.38 7.55 12.83
N PRO A 24 4.19 7.36 12.23
CA PRO A 24 3.89 7.84 10.89
C PRO A 24 4.16 9.34 10.73
N VAL A 25 4.75 9.73 9.61
CA VAL A 25 5.17 11.11 9.35
C VAL A 25 4.02 12.14 9.44
N PHE A 26 2.80 11.70 9.19
CA PHE A 26 1.59 12.55 9.25
C PHE A 26 0.69 12.21 10.43
N ILE A 27 1.26 11.85 11.59
CA ILE A 27 0.48 11.44 12.78
C ILE A 27 -0.51 12.52 13.23
N ASP A 28 -0.17 13.80 13.14
CA ASP A 28 -1.07 14.91 13.50
C ASP A 28 -2.27 14.97 12.55
N LYS A 29 -2.04 14.82 11.24
CA LYS A 29 -3.11 14.73 10.25
C LYS A 29 -3.95 13.47 10.41
N THR A 30 -3.34 12.38 10.85
CA THR A 30 -4.05 11.15 11.22
C THR A 30 -4.99 11.39 12.40
N ALA A 31 -4.58 12.19 13.38
CA ALA A 31 -5.43 12.55 14.51
C ALA A 31 -6.68 13.34 14.07
N GLU A 32 -6.58 14.19 13.06
CA GLU A 32 -7.73 14.89 12.46
C GLU A 32 -8.69 13.90 11.77
N VAL A 33 -8.16 12.95 10.98
CA VAL A 33 -8.96 11.87 10.39
C VAL A 33 -9.64 11.03 11.46
N LEU A 34 -8.94 10.70 12.55
CA LEU A 34 -9.50 9.98 13.69
C LEU A 34 -10.63 10.76 14.35
N SER A 35 -10.44 12.06 14.60
CA SER A 35 -11.45 12.94 15.19
C SER A 35 -12.71 13.00 14.31
N TRP A 36 -12.53 13.15 12.99
CA TRP A 36 -13.62 13.10 12.02
C TRP A 36 -14.36 11.75 12.06
N MET A 37 -13.64 10.63 12.10
CA MET A 37 -14.29 9.30 12.20
C MET A 37 -15.06 9.17 13.51
N LYS A 38 -14.51 9.63 14.65
CA LYS A 38 -15.17 9.59 15.96
C LYS A 38 -16.41 10.51 16.06
N SER A 39 -16.53 11.51 15.17
CA SER A 39 -17.73 12.35 15.09
C SER A 39 -18.92 11.71 14.38
N LYS A 40 -18.72 10.52 13.78
CA LYS A 40 -19.73 9.82 12.99
C LYS A 40 -20.43 8.73 13.81
N SER A 41 -21.72 8.55 13.55
CA SER A 41 -22.46 7.40 14.09
C SER A 41 -21.95 6.09 13.45
N LYS A 42 -22.24 4.97 14.08
CA LYS A 42 -21.91 3.64 13.57
C LYS A 42 -22.55 3.37 12.20
N GLU A 43 -23.76 3.85 11.97
CA GLU A 43 -24.51 3.71 10.71
C GLU A 43 -23.84 4.49 9.57
N GLU A 44 -23.40 5.72 9.85
CA GLU A 44 -22.63 6.52 8.92
C GLU A 44 -21.30 5.85 8.58
N LEU A 45 -20.56 5.38 9.60
CA LEU A 45 -19.29 4.67 9.41
C LEU A 45 -19.47 3.38 8.62
N LYS A 46 -20.52 2.60 8.89
CA LYS A 46 -20.85 1.40 8.11
C LYS A 46 -21.02 1.73 6.61
N THR A 47 -21.70 2.84 6.31
CA THR A 47 -21.89 3.33 4.95
C THR A 47 -20.57 3.78 4.31
N ILE A 48 -19.74 4.51 5.03
CA ILE A 48 -18.41 4.98 4.61
C ILE A 48 -17.49 3.78 4.34
N TRP A 49 -17.47 2.79 5.24
CA TRP A 49 -16.65 1.58 5.14
C TRP A 49 -17.18 0.54 4.14
N LYS A 50 -18.41 0.70 3.65
CA LYS A 50 -19.08 -0.23 2.72
C LYS A 50 -18.93 -1.68 3.17
N CYS A 51 -19.31 -1.99 4.39
CA CYS A 51 -19.14 -3.30 5.02
C CYS A 51 -20.44 -3.83 5.64
N ASN A 52 -20.44 -5.11 6.05
CA ASN A 52 -21.55 -5.71 6.78
C ASN A 52 -21.53 -5.31 8.27
N ASP A 53 -22.62 -5.63 9.00
CA ASP A 53 -22.79 -5.24 10.40
C ASP A 53 -21.69 -5.78 11.31
N LYS A 54 -21.26 -7.02 11.12
CA LYS A 54 -20.18 -7.62 11.91
C LYS A 54 -18.86 -6.87 11.79
N ILE A 55 -18.50 -6.48 10.57
CA ILE A 55 -17.29 -5.70 10.30
C ILE A 55 -17.44 -4.28 10.83
N ALA A 56 -18.63 -3.68 10.68
CA ALA A 56 -18.91 -2.34 11.21
C ALA A 56 -18.76 -2.31 12.73
N GLU A 57 -19.38 -3.25 13.43
CA GLU A 57 -19.29 -3.40 14.89
C GLU A 57 -17.85 -3.52 15.36
N GLN A 58 -17.10 -4.45 14.77
CA GLN A 58 -15.71 -4.67 15.14
C GLN A 58 -14.86 -3.41 14.99
N ASN A 59 -15.01 -2.68 13.87
CA ASN A 59 -14.19 -1.49 13.62
C ASN A 59 -14.69 -0.28 14.39
N PHE A 60 -15.98 -0.19 14.71
CA PHE A 60 -16.52 0.84 15.59
C PHE A 60 -15.94 0.70 17.00
N ASN A 61 -15.97 -0.50 17.59
CA ASN A 61 -15.38 -0.77 18.90
C ASN A 61 -13.86 -0.48 18.94
N ARG A 62 -13.13 -0.79 17.84
CA ARG A 62 -11.72 -0.42 17.71
C ARG A 62 -11.53 1.10 17.69
N LEU A 63 -12.39 1.82 16.97
CA LEU A 63 -12.32 3.27 16.85
C LEU A 63 -12.52 3.98 18.20
N GLU A 64 -13.45 3.50 19.04
CA GLU A 64 -13.72 4.09 20.36
C GLU A 64 -12.50 4.06 21.27
N THR A 65 -11.75 2.95 21.27
CA THR A 65 -10.57 2.73 22.12
C THR A 65 -9.25 3.01 21.42
N MET A 66 -9.28 3.55 20.19
CA MET A 66 -8.08 3.75 19.38
C MET A 66 -7.13 4.76 20.02
N ASP A 67 -5.87 4.32 20.19
CA ASP A 67 -4.75 5.14 20.63
C ASP A 67 -3.69 5.10 19.48
N LEU A 68 -3.23 6.29 19.07
CA LEU A 68 -2.27 6.45 17.98
C LEU A 68 -0.81 6.33 18.43
N TYR A 69 -0.58 6.24 19.75
CA TYR A 69 0.76 6.34 20.34
C TYR A 69 1.16 5.11 21.16
N ASN A 70 0.21 4.25 21.52
CA ASN A 70 0.46 3.11 22.38
C ASN A 70 0.05 1.78 21.73
N ARG A 71 0.76 0.70 22.10
CA ARG A 71 0.52 -0.66 21.61
C ARG A 71 0.51 -0.76 20.06
N LEU A 72 1.49 -0.13 19.46
CA LEU A 72 1.62 -0.05 18.02
C LEU A 72 2.32 -1.29 17.45
N THR A 73 1.92 -1.65 16.24
CA THR A 73 2.51 -2.74 15.44
C THR A 73 3.20 -2.12 14.23
N PRO A 74 4.39 -2.59 13.79
CA PRO A 74 4.99 -2.15 12.54
C PRO A 74 4.03 -2.31 11.35
N ALA A 75 3.90 -1.29 10.52
CA ALA A 75 2.90 -1.25 9.44
C ALA A 75 2.96 -2.47 8.53
N VAL A 76 4.15 -2.90 8.12
CA VAL A 76 4.34 -4.06 7.24
C VAL A 76 3.87 -5.38 7.86
N LEU A 77 3.88 -5.48 9.19
CA LEU A 77 3.42 -6.65 9.95
C LEU A 77 1.94 -6.51 10.36
N ALA A 78 1.43 -5.29 10.46
CA ALA A 78 0.04 -5.03 10.85
C ALA A 78 -0.96 -5.35 9.75
N TYR A 79 -0.63 -5.13 8.48
CA TYR A 79 -1.53 -5.38 7.37
C TYR A 79 -1.65 -6.88 7.06
N GLU A 80 -2.87 -7.41 7.10
CA GLU A 80 -3.20 -8.80 6.79
C GLU A 80 -4.05 -8.87 5.51
N GLY A 81 -3.39 -8.97 4.36
CA GLY A 81 -4.01 -9.08 3.05
C GLY A 81 -3.14 -9.87 2.08
N ILE A 82 -3.71 -10.27 0.95
CA ILE A 82 -3.06 -11.15 -0.01
C ILE A 82 -1.65 -10.66 -0.39
N ALA A 83 -1.47 -9.36 -0.66
CA ALA A 83 -0.15 -8.83 -1.01
C ALA A 83 0.85 -8.98 0.15
N PHE A 84 0.45 -8.72 1.39
CA PHE A 84 1.31 -8.86 2.56
C PHE A 84 1.60 -10.33 2.90
N GLN A 85 0.63 -11.24 2.68
CA GLN A 85 0.85 -12.69 2.83
C GLN A 85 1.91 -13.20 1.85
N TYR A 86 1.89 -12.74 0.60
CA TYR A 86 2.89 -13.12 -0.42
C TYR A 86 4.22 -12.39 -0.25
N MET A 87 4.22 -11.17 0.28
CA MET A 87 5.45 -10.49 0.71
C MET A 87 6.10 -11.26 1.87
N ALA A 88 5.30 -11.84 2.75
CA ALA A 88 5.71 -12.64 3.90
C ALA A 88 6.77 -11.94 4.79
N PRO A 89 6.54 -10.71 5.29
CA PRO A 89 7.55 -9.95 6.01
C PRO A 89 7.98 -10.60 7.33
N SER A 90 7.17 -11.49 7.91
CA SER A 90 7.49 -12.21 9.15
C SER A 90 8.69 -13.17 9.05
N VAL A 91 9.12 -13.51 7.82
CA VAL A 91 10.28 -14.38 7.59
C VAL A 91 11.48 -13.62 7.00
N PHE A 92 11.44 -12.30 7.01
CA PHE A 92 12.54 -11.48 6.54
C PHE A 92 13.69 -11.41 7.57
N GLU A 93 14.90 -11.36 7.04
CA GLU A 93 16.09 -11.05 7.80
C GLU A 93 16.29 -9.52 7.90
N ILE A 94 17.25 -9.08 8.71
CA ILE A 94 17.52 -7.66 8.95
C ILE A 94 17.75 -6.90 7.65
N GLN A 95 18.49 -7.46 6.72
CA GLN A 95 18.81 -6.81 5.43
C GLN A 95 17.58 -6.53 4.57
N GLN A 96 16.60 -7.46 4.54
CA GLN A 96 15.35 -7.23 3.82
C GLN A 96 14.49 -6.16 4.52
N PHE A 97 14.46 -6.11 5.86
CA PHE A 97 13.78 -5.02 6.57
C PHE A 97 14.44 -3.67 6.31
N GLU A 98 15.75 -3.58 6.27
CA GLU A 98 16.49 -2.36 5.92
C GLU A 98 16.17 -1.92 4.48
N TYR A 99 16.16 -2.86 3.53
CA TYR A 99 15.74 -2.59 2.16
C TYR A 99 14.33 -2.04 2.11
N LEU A 100 13.37 -2.68 2.76
CA LEU A 100 11.98 -2.21 2.78
C LEU A 100 11.88 -0.81 3.41
N GLN A 101 12.54 -0.56 4.53
CA GLN A 101 12.50 0.74 5.23
C GLN A 101 12.99 1.88 4.33
N ASN A 102 14.01 1.60 3.52
CA ASN A 102 14.58 2.55 2.58
C ASN A 102 13.69 2.76 1.33
N HIS A 103 13.05 1.71 0.82
CA HIS A 103 12.41 1.72 -0.50
C HIS A 103 10.90 1.69 -0.47
N LEU A 104 10.26 0.91 0.42
CA LEU A 104 8.82 0.71 0.42
C LEU A 104 8.08 1.86 1.11
N ARG A 105 6.98 2.27 0.49
CA ARG A 105 5.99 3.21 1.04
C ARG A 105 4.60 2.58 0.89
N ILE A 106 3.91 2.38 2.00
CA ILE A 106 2.55 1.85 2.02
C ILE A 106 1.61 3.05 2.06
N LEU A 107 0.79 3.21 1.02
CA LEU A 107 -0.20 4.27 0.97
C LEU A 107 -1.37 3.91 1.90
N SER A 108 -1.93 4.90 2.57
CA SER A 108 -2.98 4.70 3.56
C SER A 108 -3.99 5.85 3.50
N ALA A 109 -5.28 5.51 3.52
CA ALA A 109 -6.34 6.51 3.62
C ALA A 109 -6.35 7.21 4.99
N PHE A 110 -5.93 6.50 6.05
CA PHE A 110 -5.95 6.95 7.43
C PHE A 110 -4.65 7.64 7.84
N TYR A 111 -3.50 7.06 7.49
CA TYR A 111 -2.17 7.57 7.84
C TYR A 111 -1.49 8.38 6.72
N GLY A 112 -2.11 8.44 5.52
CA GLY A 112 -1.52 9.03 4.33
C GLY A 112 -0.47 8.13 3.69
N ILE A 113 0.71 8.06 4.30
CA ILE A 113 1.83 7.23 3.86
C ILE A 113 2.57 6.66 5.06
N LEU A 114 3.06 5.43 4.91
CA LEU A 114 3.76 4.70 5.95
C LEU A 114 5.08 4.14 5.42
N LYS A 115 6.12 4.22 6.22
CA LYS A 115 7.28 3.34 6.11
C LYS A 115 6.94 1.97 6.72
N PRO A 116 7.64 0.90 6.34
CA PRO A 116 7.35 -0.45 6.83
C PRO A 116 7.35 -0.60 8.35
N MET A 117 8.24 0.09 9.03
CA MET A 117 8.42 -0.02 10.49
C MET A 117 7.74 1.12 11.26
N ASP A 118 6.89 1.93 10.61
CA ASP A 118 6.05 2.91 11.31
C ASP A 118 5.05 2.19 12.21
N GLY A 119 4.89 2.69 13.42
CA GLY A 119 3.95 2.15 14.39
C GLY A 119 2.50 2.52 14.07
N VAL A 120 1.67 1.52 13.84
CA VAL A 120 0.25 1.72 13.51
C VAL A 120 -0.68 0.95 14.44
N THR A 121 -1.90 1.43 14.56
CA THR A 121 -3.03 0.71 15.15
C THR A 121 -4.05 0.33 14.06
N PRO A 122 -4.79 -0.79 14.21
CA PRO A 122 -5.78 -1.20 13.22
C PRO A 122 -6.89 -0.17 13.01
N TYR A 123 -7.16 0.14 11.77
CA TYR A 123 -8.22 1.05 11.34
C TYR A 123 -9.01 0.47 10.17
N ARG A 124 -10.11 1.11 9.79
CA ARG A 124 -10.87 0.84 8.57
C ARG A 124 -11.19 2.13 7.85
N LEU A 125 -10.50 2.42 6.77
CA LEU A 125 -10.80 3.53 5.86
C LEU A 125 -10.16 3.24 4.50
N GLU A 126 -10.89 3.50 3.41
CA GLU A 126 -10.41 3.34 2.02
C GLU A 126 -10.24 4.72 1.39
N MET A 127 -9.29 4.89 0.47
CA MET A 127 -8.95 6.21 -0.07
C MET A 127 -10.10 6.85 -0.86
N GLN A 128 -10.95 6.04 -1.47
CA GLN A 128 -12.15 6.51 -2.19
C GLN A 128 -13.38 6.69 -1.28
N ALA A 129 -13.23 6.58 0.04
CA ALA A 129 -14.33 6.83 0.96
C ALA A 129 -14.77 8.30 0.86
N LYS A 130 -16.08 8.53 0.98
CA LYS A 130 -16.63 9.88 1.10
C LYS A 130 -16.29 10.41 2.48
N ALA A 131 -15.36 11.34 2.54
CA ALA A 131 -14.90 11.95 3.78
C ALA A 131 -14.83 13.46 3.59
N GLU A 132 -15.46 14.19 4.48
CA GLU A 132 -15.41 15.65 4.51
C GLU A 132 -14.62 16.07 5.75
N ILE A 133 -13.36 16.45 5.54
CA ILE A 133 -12.41 16.83 6.58
C ILE A 133 -11.79 18.17 6.19
N GLU A 134 -11.78 19.16 7.09
CA GLU A 134 -11.18 20.48 6.84
C GLU A 134 -11.59 21.10 5.48
N GLU A 135 -12.86 21.26 5.20
CA GLU A 135 -13.38 21.81 3.92
C GLU A 135 -13.02 20.98 2.67
N LYS A 136 -12.35 19.83 2.82
CA LYS A 136 -12.07 18.89 1.73
C LYS A 136 -13.18 17.86 1.63
N THR A 137 -13.66 17.61 0.43
CA THR A 137 -14.80 16.71 0.16
C THR A 137 -14.41 15.26 -0.05
N ASN A 138 -13.12 14.96 -0.08
CA ASN A 138 -12.59 13.61 -0.25
C ASN A 138 -11.15 13.51 0.26
N LEU A 139 -10.69 12.27 0.50
CA LEU A 139 -9.36 12.01 1.04
C LEU A 139 -8.23 12.30 0.05
N TYR A 140 -8.47 12.25 -1.25
CA TYR A 140 -7.43 12.63 -2.23
C TYR A 140 -7.05 14.10 -2.10
N ASP A 141 -8.03 14.97 -1.89
CA ASP A 141 -7.81 16.40 -1.74
C ASP A 141 -7.36 16.76 -0.30
N TYR A 142 -7.80 15.97 0.70
CA TYR A 142 -7.31 16.11 2.07
C TYR A 142 -5.81 15.82 2.18
N TRP A 143 -5.34 14.71 1.62
CA TRP A 143 -3.93 14.38 1.61
C TRP A 143 -3.13 15.28 0.66
N GLY A 144 -3.71 15.68 -0.46
CA GLY A 144 -3.10 16.60 -1.44
C GLY A 144 -1.78 16.05 -1.99
N ASP A 145 -0.82 16.95 -2.19
CA ASP A 145 0.52 16.65 -2.71
C ASP A 145 1.51 16.11 -1.67
N ARG A 146 1.13 16.14 -0.38
CA ARG A 146 1.99 15.69 0.73
C ARG A 146 2.51 14.26 0.53
N LEU A 147 1.66 13.38 -0.02
CA LEU A 147 2.03 11.98 -0.24
C LEU A 147 3.09 11.87 -1.33
N TYR A 148 2.95 12.63 -2.43
CA TYR A 148 3.96 12.70 -3.47
C TYR A 148 5.30 13.20 -2.93
N HIS A 149 5.32 14.31 -2.19
CA HIS A 149 6.53 14.86 -1.60
C HIS A 149 7.21 13.92 -0.58
N SER A 150 6.44 13.02 0.05
CA SER A 150 6.98 12.01 0.96
C SER A 150 7.49 10.75 0.25
N VAL A 151 7.09 10.54 -1.01
CA VAL A 151 7.58 9.41 -1.82
C VAL A 151 8.82 9.78 -2.60
N ILE A 152 8.81 10.98 -3.22
CA ILE A 152 9.88 11.36 -4.15
C ILE A 152 11.21 11.58 -3.42
N ASP A 153 12.28 11.05 -3.97
CA ASP A 153 13.66 11.24 -3.51
C ASP A 153 14.57 11.72 -4.65
N ASP A 154 15.86 11.84 -4.41
CA ASP A 154 16.83 12.33 -5.39
C ASP A 154 16.90 11.46 -6.65
N SER A 155 16.56 10.18 -6.56
CA SER A 155 16.48 9.28 -7.73
C SER A 155 15.35 9.61 -8.67
N ARG A 156 14.33 10.32 -8.18
CA ARG A 156 13.09 10.65 -8.89
C ARG A 156 12.38 9.43 -9.52
N THR A 157 12.66 8.24 -9.01
CA THR A 157 12.12 6.98 -9.54
C THR A 157 11.12 6.36 -8.57
N ILE A 158 9.91 6.09 -9.07
CA ILE A 158 8.82 5.47 -8.33
C ILE A 158 8.34 4.23 -9.05
N ILE A 159 8.38 3.08 -8.37
CA ILE A 159 7.81 1.81 -8.83
C ILE A 159 6.40 1.66 -8.26
N ASN A 160 5.42 1.67 -9.14
CA ASN A 160 4.02 1.56 -8.74
C ASN A 160 3.57 0.09 -8.69
N LEU A 161 3.42 -0.44 -7.49
CA LEU A 161 2.76 -1.70 -7.16
C LEU A 161 1.40 -1.47 -6.48
N ALA A 162 0.94 -0.23 -6.37
CA ALA A 162 -0.36 0.09 -5.79
C ALA A 162 -1.52 -0.14 -6.79
N SER A 163 -2.72 -0.26 -6.26
CA SER A 163 -3.93 -0.23 -7.09
C SER A 163 -4.24 1.19 -7.54
N LYS A 164 -5.04 1.33 -8.62
CA LYS A 164 -5.43 2.63 -9.16
C LYS A 164 -6.09 3.56 -8.15
N GLU A 165 -6.80 2.99 -7.18
CA GLU A 165 -7.36 3.75 -6.06
C GLU A 165 -6.28 4.52 -5.29
N TYR A 166 -5.16 3.89 -4.99
CA TYR A 166 -4.09 4.48 -4.18
C TYR A 166 -3.03 5.18 -5.03
N SER A 167 -2.64 4.64 -6.19
CA SER A 167 -1.63 5.26 -7.05
C SER A 167 -2.05 6.64 -7.54
N LYS A 168 -3.36 6.89 -7.69
CA LYS A 168 -3.93 8.19 -8.05
C LYS A 168 -3.53 9.32 -7.09
N CYS A 169 -3.21 9.01 -5.81
CA CYS A 169 -2.72 9.99 -4.85
C CYS A 169 -1.35 10.57 -5.24
N ILE A 170 -0.57 9.81 -6.00
CA ILE A 170 0.78 10.19 -6.45
C ILE A 170 0.72 10.69 -7.90
N GLU A 171 0.03 9.96 -8.78
CA GLU A 171 0.00 10.21 -10.23
C GLU A 171 -0.41 11.62 -10.60
N ARG A 172 -1.31 12.25 -9.82
CA ARG A 172 -1.81 13.61 -10.09
C ARG A 172 -0.79 14.73 -9.84
N TYR A 173 0.33 14.41 -9.20
CA TYR A 173 1.39 15.36 -8.83
C TYR A 173 2.74 15.07 -9.50
N LEU A 174 2.80 14.04 -10.36
CA LEU A 174 4.00 13.72 -11.13
C LEU A 174 4.39 14.87 -12.05
N SER A 175 5.68 15.05 -12.22
CA SER A 175 6.28 16.00 -13.17
C SER A 175 7.06 15.27 -14.27
N ASP A 176 7.44 15.98 -15.31
CA ASP A 176 8.25 15.43 -16.42
C ASP A 176 9.64 14.93 -15.98
N LYS A 177 10.06 15.26 -14.76
CA LYS A 177 11.34 14.82 -14.19
C LYS A 177 11.23 13.47 -13.50
N ASP A 178 10.01 12.97 -13.28
CA ASP A 178 9.77 11.76 -12.52
C ASP A 178 9.78 10.52 -13.42
N ASN A 179 10.55 9.53 -13.04
CA ASN A 179 10.52 8.21 -13.63
C ASN A 179 9.51 7.33 -12.89
N TYR A 180 8.26 7.34 -13.37
CA TYR A 180 7.16 6.58 -12.76
C TYR A 180 6.86 5.34 -13.58
N ILE A 181 7.17 4.17 -13.00
CA ILE A 181 7.03 2.88 -13.68
C ILE A 181 5.91 2.08 -13.02
N THR A 182 4.85 1.81 -13.75
CA THR A 182 3.75 0.94 -13.31
C THR A 182 4.07 -0.51 -13.62
N ILE A 183 3.93 -1.40 -12.62
CA ILE A 183 4.08 -2.84 -12.80
C ILE A 183 2.70 -3.46 -13.00
N THR A 184 2.47 -3.98 -14.20
CA THR A 184 1.21 -4.61 -14.60
C THR A 184 1.36 -6.13 -14.62
N PHE A 185 0.52 -6.81 -13.85
CA PHE A 185 0.42 -8.27 -13.83
C PHE A 185 -0.85 -8.71 -14.54
N CYS A 186 -0.69 -9.49 -15.61
CA CYS A 186 -1.79 -9.95 -16.44
C CYS A 186 -1.67 -11.44 -16.78
N GLU A 187 -2.71 -11.98 -17.35
CA GLU A 187 -2.73 -13.30 -17.98
C GLU A 187 -3.55 -13.25 -19.27
N LEU A 188 -3.27 -14.18 -20.18
CA LEU A 188 -4.02 -14.29 -21.42
C LEU A 188 -5.36 -15.00 -21.15
N SER A 189 -6.46 -14.36 -21.54
CA SER A 189 -7.81 -14.92 -21.48
C SER A 189 -8.44 -14.83 -22.87
N GLY A 190 -8.44 -15.92 -23.62
CA GLY A 190 -8.62 -15.89 -25.07
C GLY A 190 -7.50 -15.07 -25.71
N ASP A 191 -7.86 -14.10 -26.54
CA ASP A 191 -6.89 -13.19 -27.19
C ASP A 191 -6.66 -11.87 -26.45
N LYS A 192 -7.16 -11.75 -25.21
CA LYS A 192 -7.06 -10.52 -24.43
C LYS A 192 -6.21 -10.69 -23.18
N LEU A 193 -5.36 -9.72 -22.91
CA LEU A 193 -4.66 -9.60 -21.64
C LEU A 193 -5.62 -9.04 -20.58
N VAL A 194 -5.76 -9.74 -19.47
CA VAL A 194 -6.63 -9.36 -18.36
C VAL A 194 -5.88 -9.38 -17.04
N THR A 195 -6.15 -8.40 -16.19
CA THR A 195 -5.64 -8.39 -14.81
C THR A 195 -6.67 -9.04 -13.89
N LYS A 196 -6.34 -10.20 -13.31
CA LYS A 196 -7.17 -10.81 -12.27
C LYS A 196 -6.75 -10.29 -10.89
N GLY A 197 -7.65 -9.60 -10.22
CA GLY A 197 -7.35 -8.84 -9.00
C GLY A 197 -6.66 -9.64 -7.89
N THR A 198 -7.06 -10.90 -7.66
CA THR A 198 -6.43 -11.76 -6.65
C THR A 198 -4.98 -12.08 -7.02
N TYR A 199 -4.73 -12.55 -8.24
CA TYR A 199 -3.39 -12.89 -8.71
C TYR A 199 -2.47 -11.66 -8.80
N ALA A 200 -3.01 -10.51 -9.21
CA ALA A 200 -2.24 -9.27 -9.21
C ALA A 200 -1.81 -8.85 -7.79
N LYS A 201 -2.68 -9.06 -6.76
CA LYS A 201 -2.30 -8.79 -5.37
C LYS A 201 -1.20 -9.75 -4.89
N MET A 202 -1.29 -11.04 -5.23
CA MET A 202 -0.26 -12.04 -4.93
C MET A 202 1.08 -11.61 -5.54
N ALA A 203 1.08 -11.29 -6.83
CA ALA A 203 2.27 -10.92 -7.57
C ALA A 203 2.90 -9.60 -7.09
N ARG A 204 2.09 -8.61 -6.67
CA ARG A 204 2.61 -7.36 -6.09
C ARG A 204 3.35 -7.60 -4.78
N GLY A 205 2.82 -8.44 -3.90
CA GLY A 205 3.52 -8.80 -2.66
C GLY A 205 4.81 -9.57 -2.93
N GLU A 206 4.74 -10.56 -3.81
CA GLU A 206 5.89 -11.36 -4.23
C GLU A 206 6.96 -10.53 -4.94
N MET A 207 6.57 -9.51 -5.72
CA MET A 207 7.50 -8.57 -6.34
C MET A 207 8.26 -7.74 -5.30
N VAL A 208 7.58 -7.22 -4.28
CA VAL A 208 8.26 -6.51 -3.18
C VAL A 208 9.25 -7.43 -2.48
N ARG A 209 8.86 -8.68 -2.21
CA ARG A 209 9.74 -9.71 -1.63
C ARG A 209 10.94 -9.99 -2.52
N PHE A 210 10.72 -10.21 -3.81
CA PHE A 210 11.80 -10.43 -4.78
C PHE A 210 12.79 -9.27 -4.81
N MET A 211 12.29 -8.04 -4.80
CA MET A 211 13.13 -6.85 -4.80
C MET A 211 13.98 -6.76 -3.52
N ALA A 212 13.40 -7.06 -2.36
CA ALA A 212 14.12 -7.06 -1.08
C ALA A 212 15.16 -8.18 -0.99
N GLU A 213 14.83 -9.40 -1.42
CA GLU A 213 15.74 -10.55 -1.39
C GLU A 213 16.94 -10.39 -2.35
N ASN A 214 16.79 -9.63 -3.42
CA ASN A 214 17.85 -9.41 -4.43
C ASN A 214 18.45 -8.00 -4.34
N ASN A 215 18.11 -7.21 -3.33
CA ASN A 215 18.58 -5.82 -3.12
C ASN A 215 18.51 -4.99 -4.41
N ILE A 216 17.32 -4.94 -5.05
CA ILE A 216 17.14 -4.31 -6.37
C ILE A 216 17.15 -2.79 -6.24
N GLU A 217 18.19 -2.16 -6.74
CA GLU A 217 18.37 -0.70 -6.80
C GLU A 217 18.07 -0.11 -8.18
N ASN A 218 18.23 -0.90 -9.24
CA ASN A 218 17.98 -0.46 -10.61
C ASN A 218 16.63 -1.00 -11.09
N PRO A 219 15.71 -0.13 -11.59
CA PRO A 219 14.40 -0.57 -12.12
C PRO A 219 14.49 -1.65 -13.21
N VAL A 220 15.54 -1.67 -14.03
CA VAL A 220 15.73 -2.68 -15.09
C VAL A 220 15.86 -4.10 -14.51
N ASP A 221 16.41 -4.24 -13.29
CA ASP A 221 16.56 -5.55 -12.66
C ASP A 221 15.23 -6.16 -12.21
N ILE A 222 14.16 -5.35 -12.07
CA ILE A 222 12.80 -5.82 -11.81
C ILE A 222 12.32 -6.77 -12.93
N GLN A 223 12.79 -6.56 -14.16
CA GLN A 223 12.46 -7.39 -15.33
C GLN A 223 12.88 -8.86 -15.18
N LYS A 224 13.79 -9.17 -14.24
CA LYS A 224 14.23 -10.53 -13.90
C LYS A 224 13.22 -11.32 -13.05
N PHE A 225 12.13 -10.69 -12.61
CA PHE A 225 11.10 -11.36 -11.83
C PHE A 225 10.44 -12.49 -12.62
N ASP A 226 10.47 -13.70 -12.07
CA ASP A 226 9.99 -14.94 -12.71
C ASP A 226 9.12 -15.81 -11.77
N ARG A 227 8.55 -15.21 -10.70
CA ARG A 227 7.81 -15.93 -9.66
C ARG A 227 6.33 -16.05 -9.99
N LEU A 228 5.65 -17.02 -9.37
CA LEU A 228 4.22 -17.30 -9.54
C LEU A 228 3.79 -17.56 -10.98
N GLY A 229 4.73 -17.98 -11.85
CA GLY A 229 4.52 -18.21 -13.28
C GLY A 229 4.47 -16.94 -14.14
N TYR A 230 4.77 -15.77 -13.55
CA TYR A 230 4.90 -14.52 -14.29
C TYR A 230 6.27 -14.41 -14.96
N THR A 231 6.30 -13.85 -16.16
CA THR A 231 7.52 -13.48 -16.88
C THR A 231 7.37 -12.11 -17.53
N PHE A 232 8.45 -11.35 -17.56
CA PHE A 232 8.50 -10.04 -18.22
C PHE A 232 8.24 -10.14 -19.71
N ARG A 233 7.46 -9.22 -20.25
CA ARG A 233 7.08 -9.15 -21.66
C ARG A 233 7.52 -7.83 -22.28
N GLY A 234 8.78 -7.77 -22.76
CA GLY A 234 9.36 -6.56 -23.33
C GLY A 234 8.56 -5.96 -24.48
N ASN A 235 7.96 -6.84 -25.34
CA ASN A 235 7.12 -6.39 -26.46
C ASN A 235 5.76 -5.80 -26.05
N LEU A 236 5.36 -5.92 -24.79
CA LEU A 236 4.13 -5.35 -24.23
C LEU A 236 4.42 -4.22 -23.26
N SER A 237 5.70 -3.96 -22.97
CA SER A 237 6.17 -2.99 -22.00
C SER A 237 6.64 -1.71 -22.66
N SER A 238 6.72 -0.65 -21.87
CA SER A 238 7.30 0.65 -22.23
C SER A 238 8.27 1.12 -21.14
N GLU A 239 8.81 2.32 -21.28
CA GLU A 239 9.64 2.95 -20.25
C GLU A 239 8.86 3.25 -18.96
N THR A 240 7.53 3.45 -19.06
CA THR A 240 6.65 3.80 -17.93
C THR A 240 5.75 2.65 -17.47
N GLU A 241 5.79 1.50 -18.14
CA GLU A 241 4.98 0.32 -17.79
C GLU A 241 5.74 -0.97 -18.06
N TYR A 242 5.96 -1.77 -17.02
CA TYR A 242 6.50 -3.12 -17.13
C TYR A 242 5.38 -4.13 -17.01
N VAL A 243 5.18 -4.90 -18.08
CA VAL A 243 4.13 -5.92 -18.18
C VAL A 243 4.70 -7.30 -17.88
N PHE A 244 4.11 -7.98 -16.91
CA PHE A 244 4.39 -9.37 -16.57
C PHE A 244 3.17 -10.22 -16.90
N GLU A 245 3.38 -11.21 -17.76
CA GLU A 245 2.35 -12.16 -18.17
C GLU A 245 2.51 -13.48 -17.42
N ARG A 246 1.43 -13.96 -16.84
CA ARG A 246 1.38 -15.26 -16.19
C ARG A 246 1.01 -16.35 -17.19
N LYS A 247 1.85 -17.37 -17.29
CA LYS A 247 1.51 -18.60 -18.01
C LYS A 247 0.61 -19.48 -17.14
N ILE A 248 -0.58 -19.78 -17.62
CA ILE A 248 -1.46 -20.75 -16.98
C ILE A 248 -0.91 -22.14 -17.35
N ILE A 249 -0.26 -22.81 -16.39
CA ILE A 249 0.07 -24.23 -16.54
C ILE A 249 -1.27 -24.99 -16.45
N LYS A 250 -1.70 -25.57 -17.56
CA LYS A 250 -2.89 -26.43 -17.62
C LYS A 250 -2.63 -27.76 -16.94
#